data_a55d08c12caf21cfc01b8107afc6de23
#
_entry.id   a55d08c12caf21cfc01b8107afc6de23
#
_cell.length_a   1.000
_cell.length_b   1.000
_cell.length_c   1.000
_cell.angle_alpha   90.00
_cell.angle_beta   90.00
_cell.angle_gamma   90.00
#
_symmetry.space_group_name_H-M   'P 1'
#
loop_
_entity.id
_entity.type
_entity.pdbx_description
1 polymer ?
#
loop_
_entity_poly.entity_id
_entity_poly.type
_entity_poly.pdbx_seq_one_letter_code
_entity_poly.pdbx_strand_id
1 'polypeptide(L)'
;MNNAAVSLIEAVVETAVYAEDLDQIERFYRDVLGLNVIGREPGRHVFFQVGNHSVLLVFNPQATLSGGVFPAHGARGPGHFALGVRSESLNNWRQWLTDNRIAIEKEVSWPRGGASIYFRDPAGNSVELVTPGLWGTPAGW
;
A
#
# COMPACT_ATOMS: atom_id res chain seq x y z
N MET A 1 2.61 21.62 -21.97
CA MET A 1 2.11 20.85 -23.13
C MET A 1 0.72 21.34 -23.45
N ASN A 2 0.56 21.93 -24.60
CA ASN A 2 -0.75 22.38 -25.08
C ASN A 2 -1.20 21.40 -26.15
N ASN A 3 -1.65 20.24 -25.76
CA ASN A 3 -2.17 19.26 -26.69
C ASN A 3 -3.66 19.02 -26.38
N ALA A 4 -4.51 19.64 -27.15
CA ALA A 4 -5.98 19.54 -27.00
C ALA A 4 -6.53 18.09 -27.16
N ALA A 5 -5.68 17.15 -27.55
CA ALA A 5 -6.05 15.75 -27.75
C ALA A 5 -5.69 14.83 -26.59
N VAL A 6 -4.97 15.33 -25.57
CA VAL A 6 -4.52 14.52 -24.42
C VAL A 6 -5.09 15.11 -23.13
N SER A 7 -5.88 14.31 -22.42
CA SER A 7 -6.38 14.65 -21.08
C SER A 7 -5.28 14.65 -20.04
N LEU A 8 -5.46 15.39 -18.96
CA LEU A 8 -4.55 15.37 -17.81
C LEU A 8 -4.59 13.99 -17.11
N ILE A 9 -3.47 13.61 -16.54
CA ILE A 9 -3.44 12.46 -15.63
C ILE A 9 -4.15 12.85 -14.34
N GLU A 10 -5.11 12.05 -13.91
CA GLU A 10 -6.00 12.37 -12.79
C GLU A 10 -5.52 11.77 -11.46
N ALA A 11 -5.00 10.53 -11.48
CA ALA A 11 -4.70 9.81 -10.26
C ALA A 11 -3.74 8.64 -10.48
N VAL A 12 -3.15 8.16 -9.39
CA VAL A 12 -2.62 6.80 -9.30
C VAL A 12 -3.77 5.90 -8.85
N VAL A 13 -4.16 4.94 -9.68
CA VAL A 13 -5.31 4.07 -9.45
C VAL A 13 -4.93 2.80 -8.71
N GLU A 14 -3.77 2.25 -9.03
CA GLU A 14 -3.27 1.01 -8.44
C GLU A 14 -1.80 1.12 -8.05
N THR A 15 -1.46 0.48 -6.93
CA THR A 15 -0.09 0.37 -6.41
C THR A 15 0.25 -1.11 -6.32
N ALA A 16 1.42 -1.51 -6.78
CA ALA A 16 1.85 -2.90 -6.74
C ALA A 16 3.05 -3.10 -5.83
N VAL A 17 3.00 -4.15 -5.02
CA VAL A 17 4.13 -4.71 -4.29
C VAL A 17 4.20 -6.21 -4.55
N TYR A 18 5.27 -6.86 -4.10
CA TYR A 18 5.53 -8.25 -4.43
C TYR A 18 5.76 -9.09 -3.18
N ALA A 19 5.28 -10.33 -3.22
CA ALA A 19 5.45 -11.32 -2.17
C ALA A 19 5.33 -12.73 -2.74
N GLU A 20 6.03 -13.68 -2.15
CA GLU A 20 5.92 -15.10 -2.54
C GLU A 20 4.80 -15.82 -1.79
N ASP A 21 4.66 -15.60 -0.48
CA ASP A 21 3.60 -16.19 0.34
C ASP A 21 2.35 -15.29 0.32
N LEU A 22 1.50 -15.51 -0.67
CA LEU A 22 0.27 -14.71 -0.85
C LEU A 22 -0.79 -14.97 0.21
N ASP A 23 -0.83 -16.16 0.82
CA ASP A 23 -1.78 -16.46 1.88
C ASP A 23 -1.45 -15.68 3.16
N GLN A 24 -0.17 -15.59 3.50
CA GLN A 24 0.29 -14.79 4.63
C GLN A 24 0.05 -13.29 4.39
N ILE A 25 0.30 -12.82 3.18
CA ILE A 25 0.02 -11.44 2.75
C ILE A 25 -1.47 -11.14 2.87
N GLU A 26 -2.33 -12.03 2.40
CA GLU A 26 -3.78 -11.81 2.48
C GLU A 26 -4.24 -11.65 3.92
N ARG A 27 -3.81 -12.54 4.82
CA ARG A 27 -4.14 -12.42 6.24
C ARG A 27 -3.69 -11.09 6.83
N PHE A 28 -2.49 -10.64 6.50
CA PHE A 28 -1.95 -9.38 7.00
C PHE A 28 -2.81 -8.18 6.54
N TYR A 29 -3.00 -8.01 5.25
CA TYR A 29 -3.72 -6.85 4.73
C TYR A 29 -5.21 -6.86 5.07
N ARG A 30 -5.83 -8.02 5.12
CA ARG A 30 -7.22 -8.17 5.50
C ARG A 30 -7.42 -8.00 7.01
N ASP A 31 -6.66 -8.73 7.82
CA ASP A 31 -6.94 -8.86 9.26
C ASP A 31 -6.26 -7.77 10.09
N VAL A 32 -5.07 -7.30 9.69
CA VAL A 32 -4.36 -6.21 10.40
C VAL A 32 -4.76 -4.84 9.85
N LEU A 33 -4.76 -4.67 8.52
CA LEU A 33 -5.06 -3.38 7.92
C LEU A 33 -6.53 -3.18 7.52
N GLY A 34 -7.35 -4.23 7.63
CA GLY A 34 -8.79 -4.14 7.38
C GLY A 34 -9.16 -3.92 5.92
N LEU A 35 -8.29 -4.28 4.97
CA LEU A 35 -8.56 -4.10 3.55
C LEU A 35 -9.42 -5.23 3.01
N ASN A 36 -10.41 -4.89 2.17
CA ASN A 36 -11.25 -5.87 1.50
C ASN A 36 -10.52 -6.53 0.33
N VAL A 37 -10.54 -7.86 0.29
CA VAL A 37 -10.05 -8.62 -0.87
C VAL A 37 -11.04 -8.48 -2.01
N ILE A 38 -10.59 -8.05 -3.18
CA ILE A 38 -11.42 -7.86 -4.37
C ILE A 38 -11.03 -8.76 -5.55
N GLY A 39 -9.89 -9.45 -5.44
CA GLY A 39 -9.44 -10.39 -6.47
C GLY A 39 -8.36 -11.31 -5.91
N ARG A 40 -8.37 -12.54 -6.41
CA ARG A 40 -7.41 -13.56 -5.98
C ARG A 40 -7.19 -14.57 -7.11
N GLU A 41 -5.94 -14.87 -7.37
CA GLU A 41 -5.54 -16.02 -8.20
C GLU A 41 -4.42 -16.76 -7.48
N PRO A 42 -4.64 -18.02 -7.06
CA PRO A 42 -3.65 -18.80 -6.33
C PRO A 42 -2.30 -18.83 -7.05
N GLY A 43 -1.22 -18.59 -6.31
CA GLY A 43 0.15 -18.58 -6.85
C GLY A 43 0.51 -17.33 -7.65
N ARG A 44 -0.43 -16.46 -7.98
CA ARG A 44 -0.19 -15.28 -8.81
C ARG A 44 -0.40 -13.96 -8.08
N HIS A 45 -1.57 -13.73 -7.50
CA HIS A 45 -1.87 -12.45 -6.88
C HIS A 45 -2.99 -12.49 -5.84
N VAL A 46 -3.02 -11.43 -5.04
CA VAL A 46 -4.17 -11.01 -4.24
C VAL A 46 -4.31 -9.50 -4.33
N PHE A 47 -5.53 -9.01 -4.52
CA PHE A 47 -5.85 -7.59 -4.72
C PHE A 47 -6.77 -7.10 -3.63
N PHE A 48 -6.55 -5.86 -3.20
CA PHE A 48 -7.30 -5.23 -2.12
C PHE A 48 -7.84 -3.87 -2.54
N GLN A 49 -9.06 -3.57 -2.12
CA GLN A 49 -9.58 -2.21 -2.22
C GLN A 49 -8.93 -1.31 -1.17
N VAL A 50 -8.51 -0.13 -1.58
CA VAL A 50 -7.98 0.91 -0.69
C VAL A 50 -8.85 2.15 -0.82
N GLY A 51 -9.61 2.47 0.21
CA GLY A 51 -10.56 3.56 0.17
C GLY A 51 -11.58 3.41 -0.97
N ASN A 52 -11.97 4.53 -1.57
CA ASN A 52 -12.98 4.54 -2.63
C ASN A 52 -12.39 4.61 -4.05
N HIS A 53 -11.10 4.84 -4.21
CA HIS A 53 -10.52 5.22 -5.50
C HIS A 53 -9.29 4.43 -5.92
N SER A 54 -8.74 3.57 -5.06
CA SER A 54 -7.47 2.90 -5.30
C SER A 54 -7.52 1.42 -4.98
N VAL A 55 -6.59 0.68 -5.54
CA VAL A 55 -6.37 -0.73 -5.22
C VAL A 55 -4.90 -0.99 -4.91
N LEU A 56 -4.66 -1.92 -4.01
CA LEU A 56 -3.34 -2.47 -3.72
C LEU A 56 -3.26 -3.86 -4.37
N LEU A 57 -2.26 -4.02 -5.22
CA LEU A 57 -1.99 -5.27 -5.92
C LEU A 57 -0.76 -5.93 -5.28
N VAL A 58 -0.91 -7.16 -4.82
CA VAL A 58 0.24 -7.95 -4.38
C VAL A 58 0.40 -9.14 -5.29
N PHE A 59 1.55 -9.21 -5.96
CA PHE A 59 1.86 -10.24 -6.94
C PHE A 59 3.00 -11.13 -6.44
N ASN A 60 2.94 -12.40 -6.84
CA ASN A 60 4.11 -13.25 -6.82
C ASN A 60 5.00 -12.87 -8.02
N PRO A 61 6.24 -12.36 -7.79
CA PRO A 61 7.07 -11.87 -8.86
C PRO A 61 7.49 -12.97 -9.84
N GLN A 62 7.59 -14.22 -9.41
CA GLN A 62 7.90 -15.35 -10.30
C GLN A 62 6.81 -15.54 -11.36
N ALA A 63 5.54 -15.39 -10.96
CA ALA A 63 4.42 -15.50 -11.87
C ALA A 63 4.34 -14.33 -12.86
N THR A 64 4.58 -13.12 -12.40
CA THR A 64 4.45 -11.91 -13.26
C THR A 64 5.65 -11.66 -14.15
N LEU A 65 6.85 -12.06 -13.73
CA LEU A 65 8.06 -11.95 -14.56
C LEU A 65 8.06 -12.91 -15.76
N SER A 66 7.30 -14.00 -15.66
CA SER A 66 7.15 -14.96 -16.78
C SER A 66 6.42 -14.36 -17.99
N GLY A 67 5.74 -13.23 -17.81
CA GLY A 67 4.91 -12.63 -18.84
C GLY A 67 3.59 -13.39 -19.05
N GLY A 68 3.06 -13.33 -20.28
CA GLY A 68 1.79 -13.94 -20.66
C GLY A 68 0.89 -12.95 -21.38
N VAL A 69 -0.41 -12.94 -21.06
CA VAL A 69 -1.39 -12.03 -21.67
C VAL A 69 -1.06 -10.56 -21.34
N PHE A 70 -0.56 -10.30 -20.15
CA PHE A 70 -0.16 -8.97 -19.71
C PHE A 70 1.36 -8.79 -19.80
N PRO A 71 1.82 -7.53 -19.92
CA PRO A 71 3.26 -7.26 -19.89
C PRO A 71 3.91 -7.80 -18.62
N ALA A 72 5.10 -8.37 -18.76
CA ALA A 72 5.86 -8.88 -17.63
C ALA A 72 6.26 -7.75 -16.68
N HIS A 73 6.15 -8.00 -15.38
CA HIS A 73 6.62 -7.09 -14.34
C HIS A 73 6.97 -7.86 -13.08
N GLY A 74 7.77 -7.26 -12.22
CA GLY A 74 8.17 -7.83 -10.95
C GLY A 74 9.32 -7.05 -10.35
N ALA A 75 9.52 -7.21 -9.05
CA ALA A 75 10.65 -6.66 -8.33
C ALA A 75 11.08 -7.62 -7.23
N ARG A 76 12.34 -7.51 -6.82
CA ARG A 76 12.90 -8.24 -5.69
C ARG A 76 13.35 -7.25 -4.62
N GLY A 77 13.28 -7.67 -3.38
CA GLY A 77 13.57 -6.82 -2.23
C GLY A 77 12.37 -6.00 -1.77
N PRO A 78 12.54 -5.20 -0.72
CA PRO A 78 11.45 -4.45 -0.11
C PRO A 78 10.95 -3.33 -1.04
N GLY A 79 9.64 -3.30 -1.26
CA GLY A 79 8.96 -2.15 -1.84
C GLY A 79 8.50 -1.19 -0.74
N HIS A 80 7.89 -0.07 -1.15
CA HIS A 80 7.35 0.93 -0.22
C HIS A 80 6.09 1.58 -0.77
N PHE A 81 5.11 1.79 0.10
CA PHE A 81 3.94 2.61 -0.19
C PHE A 81 3.34 3.17 1.10
N ALA A 82 2.49 4.18 0.97
CA ALA A 82 1.82 4.81 2.08
C ALA A 82 0.30 4.74 1.95
N LEU A 83 -0.36 4.51 3.08
CA LEU A 83 -1.81 4.52 3.22
C LEU A 83 -2.21 5.73 4.07
N GLY A 84 -3.16 6.52 3.60
CA GLY A 84 -3.65 7.66 4.33
C GLY A 84 -4.59 7.25 5.46
N VAL A 85 -4.38 7.79 6.65
CA VAL A 85 -5.24 7.62 7.82
C VAL A 85 -5.54 8.97 8.44
N ARG A 86 -6.61 9.04 9.22
CA ARG A 86 -6.98 10.28 9.91
C ARG A 86 -6.02 10.57 11.06
N SER A 87 -5.75 11.85 11.32
CA SER A 87 -4.86 12.28 12.40
C SER A 87 -5.35 11.78 13.77
N GLU A 88 -6.67 11.85 14.02
CA GLU A 88 -7.28 11.39 15.28
C GLU A 88 -7.21 9.87 15.48
N SER A 89 -6.96 9.11 14.43
CA SER A 89 -6.86 7.64 14.54
C SER A 89 -5.43 7.13 14.76
N LEU A 90 -4.41 7.98 14.70
CA LEU A 90 -3.02 7.55 14.72
C LEU A 90 -2.64 6.80 16.01
N ASN A 91 -3.12 7.25 17.17
CA ASN A 91 -2.89 6.56 18.44
C ASN A 91 -3.55 5.19 18.48
N ASN A 92 -4.75 5.07 17.91
CA ASN A 92 -5.45 3.79 17.81
C ASN A 92 -4.69 2.82 16.90
N TRP A 93 -4.14 3.30 15.79
CA TRP A 93 -3.29 2.50 14.92
C TRP A 93 -2.02 2.01 15.61
N ARG A 94 -1.37 2.89 16.38
CA ARG A 94 -0.18 2.51 17.15
C ARG A 94 -0.48 1.38 18.12
N GLN A 95 -1.58 1.49 18.87
CA GLN A 95 -2.01 0.47 19.82
C GLN A 95 -2.39 -0.83 19.10
N TRP A 96 -3.16 -0.74 18.02
CA TRP A 96 -3.60 -1.89 17.23
C TRP A 96 -2.43 -2.68 16.64
N LEU A 97 -1.43 -2.00 16.07
CA LEU A 97 -0.22 -2.64 15.55
C LEU A 97 0.53 -3.38 16.68
N THR A 98 0.67 -2.74 17.82
CA THR A 98 1.30 -3.35 19.01
C THR A 98 0.53 -4.58 19.48
N ASP A 99 -0.78 -4.50 19.58
CA ASP A 99 -1.65 -5.62 20.00
C ASP A 99 -1.56 -6.81 19.03
N ASN A 100 -1.38 -6.55 17.74
CA ASN A 100 -1.17 -7.56 16.72
C ASN A 100 0.30 -7.97 16.53
N ARG A 101 1.18 -7.54 17.44
CA ARG A 101 2.61 -7.87 17.44
C ARG A 101 3.35 -7.44 16.17
N ILE A 102 2.90 -6.34 15.58
CA ILE A 102 3.57 -5.69 14.45
C ILE A 102 4.52 -4.65 15.02
N ALA A 103 5.82 -4.83 14.80
CA ALA A 103 6.82 -3.87 15.25
C ALA A 103 6.72 -2.56 14.47
N ILE A 104 6.59 -1.45 15.18
CA ILE A 104 6.72 -0.12 14.59
C ILE A 104 8.21 0.16 14.42
N GLU A 105 8.65 0.25 13.17
CA GLU A 105 10.05 0.46 12.84
C GLU A 105 10.49 1.90 13.06
N LYS A 106 9.61 2.85 12.72
CA LYS A 106 9.88 4.28 12.88
C LYS A 106 8.58 5.08 12.94
N GLU A 107 8.65 6.21 13.65
CA GLU A 107 7.65 7.25 13.61
C GLU A 107 8.30 8.58 13.24
N VAL A 108 7.61 9.38 12.44
CA VAL A 108 8.11 10.69 11.96
C VAL A 108 7.00 11.72 12.10
N SER A 109 7.35 12.88 12.68
CA SER A 109 6.52 14.09 12.59
C SER A 109 7.10 14.97 11.49
N TRP A 110 6.26 15.33 10.53
CA TRP A 110 6.72 16.08 9.36
C TRP A 110 6.69 17.59 9.58
N PRO A 111 7.70 18.34 9.11
CA PRO A 111 7.77 19.79 9.35
C PRO A 111 6.57 20.57 8.79
N ARG A 112 5.99 20.11 7.67
CA ARG A 112 4.84 20.76 7.02
C ARG A 112 3.52 20.40 7.66
N GLY A 113 3.49 19.38 8.49
CA GLY A 113 2.30 18.81 9.10
C GLY A 113 2.15 17.33 8.84
N GLY A 114 1.34 16.69 9.65
CA GLY A 114 1.15 15.26 9.59
C GLY A 114 2.25 14.45 10.27
N ALA A 115 2.00 13.16 10.36
CA ALA A 115 2.92 12.20 10.96
C ALA A 115 2.81 10.85 10.25
N SER A 116 3.85 10.05 10.34
CA SER A 116 3.89 8.72 9.74
C SER A 116 4.33 7.66 10.75
N ILE A 117 3.74 6.48 10.62
CA ILE A 117 4.16 5.25 11.31
C ILE A 117 4.59 4.25 10.23
N TYR A 118 5.79 3.69 10.39
CA TYR A 118 6.37 2.72 9.46
C TYR A 118 6.46 1.35 10.09
N PHE A 119 6.07 0.33 9.33
CA PHE A 119 6.19 -1.08 9.71
C PHE A 119 6.37 -1.96 8.47
N ARG A 120 6.58 -3.26 8.66
CA ARG A 120 6.79 -4.20 7.56
C ARG A 120 5.61 -5.12 7.40
N ASP A 121 5.27 -5.41 6.13
CA ASP A 121 4.40 -6.54 5.81
C ASP A 121 5.19 -7.86 5.93
N PRO A 122 4.54 -9.03 5.83
CA PRO A 122 5.23 -10.31 5.95
C PRO A 122 6.30 -10.59 4.88
N ALA A 123 6.26 -9.91 3.75
CA ALA A 123 7.27 -10.00 2.70
C ALA A 123 8.43 -9.02 2.88
N GLY A 124 8.38 -8.16 3.92
CA GLY A 124 9.39 -7.15 4.21
C GLY A 124 9.16 -5.82 3.52
N ASN A 125 8.05 -5.61 2.81
CA ASN A 125 7.73 -4.32 2.24
C ASN A 125 7.51 -3.28 3.34
N SER A 126 8.02 -2.06 3.12
CA SER A 126 7.82 -0.94 4.03
C SER A 126 6.43 -0.35 3.82
N VAL A 127 5.58 -0.49 4.83
CA VAL A 127 4.23 0.09 4.85
C VAL A 127 4.26 1.33 5.73
N GLU A 128 3.69 2.40 5.23
CA GLU A 128 3.57 3.67 5.95
C GLU A 128 2.09 3.99 6.16
N LEU A 129 1.69 4.30 7.38
CA LEU A 129 0.45 5.01 7.65
C LEU A 129 0.78 6.48 7.80
N VAL A 130 0.20 7.33 6.96
CA VAL A 130 0.47 8.77 6.95
C VAL A 130 -0.80 9.56 7.18
N THR A 131 -0.71 10.60 8.03
CA THR A 131 -1.79 11.56 8.26
C THR A 131 -1.67 12.75 7.31
N PRO A 132 -2.77 13.51 7.08
CA PRO A 132 -2.77 14.66 6.17
C PRO A 132 -1.71 15.72 6.49
N GLY A 133 -1.22 16.40 5.47
CA GLY A 133 -0.37 17.58 5.57
C GLY A 133 1.05 17.43 5.05
N LEU A 134 1.53 16.21 4.82
CA LEU A 134 2.92 15.98 4.42
C LEU A 134 3.26 16.62 3.07
N TRP A 135 2.42 16.42 2.06
CA TRP A 135 2.72 16.79 0.67
C TRP A 135 2.07 18.08 0.22
N GLY A 136 1.06 18.56 0.95
CA GLY A 136 0.33 19.78 0.58
C GLY A 136 -0.49 19.64 -0.70
N THR A 137 -0.95 18.42 -0.99
CA THR A 137 -1.84 18.20 -2.13
C THR A 137 -3.21 18.82 -1.89
N PRO A 138 -3.99 19.16 -2.94
CA PRO A 138 -5.34 19.70 -2.77
C PRO A 138 -6.28 18.81 -1.95
N ALA A 139 -6.07 17.48 -1.97
CA ALA A 139 -6.85 16.53 -1.17
C ALA A 139 -6.42 16.48 0.32
N GLY A 140 -5.37 17.19 0.70
CA GLY A 140 -4.90 17.31 2.08
C GLY A 140 -3.72 16.44 2.49
N TRP A 141 -3.21 15.60 1.59
CA TRP A 141 -2.03 14.73 1.87
C TRP A 141 -0.70 15.44 1.75
#